data_009b448dd4262a0fe17e81711cae7d13
#
_entry.id   009b448dd4262a0fe17e81711cae7d13
#
_cell.length_a   1.000
_cell.length_b   1.000
_cell.length_c   1.000
_cell.angle_alpha   90.00
_cell.angle_beta   90.00
_cell.angle_gamma   90.00
#
_symmetry.space_group_name_H-M   'P 1'
#
loop_
_entity.id
_entity.type
_entity.pdbx_description
1 polymer ?
#
loop_
_entity_poly.entity_id
_entity_poly.type
_entity_poly.pdbx_seq_one_letter_code
_entity_poly.pdbx_strand_id
1 'polypeptide(L)'
;MHHRRFLFWYYTILSRYICRLIDANGRGCWYKAMRWKCTVAYDGTEFCGWQSQVNHNAVQDVIEARLFAIFKHFVRIHGSGRTDAGVHARGQVFHFDAEWKHAPEALLRALNRNLPPAVRITRVEAVDDTFHARFSAHQKRYHYYFQLRPADPFEARYVWSVPYPKLDISLLEAAVWCFEGTHDFRGFAGKVLPCENTVKTLTSAGIFKENNRFVLSLTGSGYLYRMVRKIMGALVMVGVGKIDICFIERRLRLENLQYPLMTAPACGLFLEEVLY
;
A
#
# COMPACT_ATOMS: atom_id res chain seq x y z
N MET A 1 -28.06 35.43 21.97
CA MET A 1 -28.03 33.94 21.92
C MET A 1 -26.94 33.36 20.98
N HIS A 2 -25.84 34.09 20.67
CA HIS A 2 -24.82 33.62 19.70
C HIS A 2 -23.44 33.29 20.28
N HIS A 3 -23.23 33.40 21.59
CA HIS A 3 -21.90 33.16 22.21
C HIS A 3 -21.64 31.70 22.69
N ARG A 4 -22.66 30.84 22.76
CA ARG A 4 -22.48 29.45 23.26
C ARG A 4 -22.08 28.42 22.18
N ARG A 5 -22.22 28.74 20.86
CA ARG A 5 -21.85 27.78 19.77
C ARG A 5 -20.36 27.81 19.43
N PHE A 6 -19.64 28.90 19.66
CA PHE A 6 -18.19 28.99 19.34
C PHE A 6 -17.30 28.26 20.36
N LEU A 7 -17.69 28.22 21.63
CA LEU A 7 -16.93 27.51 22.66
C LEU A 7 -16.99 25.97 22.51
N PHE A 8 -18.09 25.42 21.98
CA PHE A 8 -18.22 23.99 21.77
C PHE A 8 -17.31 23.47 20.65
N TRP A 9 -17.04 24.27 19.63
CA TRP A 9 -16.15 23.93 18.52
C TRP A 9 -14.65 23.99 18.92
N TYR A 10 -14.29 24.93 19.76
CA TYR A 10 -12.92 25.04 20.29
C TYR A 10 -12.57 23.90 21.27
N TYR A 11 -13.51 23.44 22.06
CA TYR A 11 -13.33 22.30 22.97
C TYR A 11 -13.22 20.97 22.21
N THR A 12 -13.86 20.81 21.06
CA THR A 12 -13.83 19.57 20.25
C THR A 12 -12.49 19.40 19.51
N ILE A 13 -11.79 20.49 19.20
CA ILE A 13 -10.46 20.44 18.52
C ILE A 13 -9.36 20.20 19.57
N LEU A 14 -9.43 20.78 20.74
CA LEU A 14 -8.46 20.58 21.83
C LEU A 14 -8.59 19.19 22.50
N SER A 15 -9.77 18.57 22.50
CA SER A 15 -9.99 17.25 23.13
C SER A 15 -9.38 16.07 22.32
N ARG A 16 -8.98 16.28 21.07
CA ARG A 16 -8.36 15.24 20.24
C ARG A 16 -6.90 14.89 20.60
N TYR A 17 -6.23 15.72 21.42
CA TYR A 17 -4.80 15.56 21.73
C TYR A 17 -4.47 15.44 23.22
N ILE A 18 -5.47 15.49 24.11
CA ILE A 18 -5.23 15.50 25.54
C ILE A 18 -6.15 14.50 26.24
N CYS A 19 -5.67 13.30 26.51
CA CYS A 19 -6.34 12.37 27.42
C CYS A 19 -6.05 12.80 28.87
N ARG A 20 -7.09 13.13 29.64
CA ARG A 20 -6.98 13.44 31.08
C ARG A 20 -7.08 12.12 31.86
N LEU A 21 -5.96 11.58 32.28
CA LEU A 21 -5.93 10.60 33.34
C LEU A 21 -5.75 11.34 34.68
N ILE A 22 -6.68 11.14 35.59
CA ILE A 22 -6.57 11.61 36.97
C ILE A 22 -5.89 10.47 37.75
N ASP A 23 -4.74 10.74 38.35
CA ASP A 23 -4.08 9.78 39.25
C ASP A 23 -4.93 9.61 40.53
N ALA A 24 -4.61 8.63 41.36
CA ALA A 24 -5.30 8.35 42.63
C ALA A 24 -5.31 9.53 43.60
N ASN A 25 -4.54 10.61 43.32
CA ASN A 25 -4.42 11.82 44.12
C ASN A 25 -5.09 13.04 43.45
N GLY A 26 -5.88 12.84 42.37
CA GLY A 26 -6.62 13.92 41.71
C GLY A 26 -5.76 14.85 40.82
N ARG A 27 -4.48 14.52 40.58
CA ARG A 27 -3.59 15.31 39.73
C ARG A 27 -3.73 14.89 38.28
N GLY A 28 -4.16 15.81 37.43
CA GLY A 28 -4.19 15.62 35.99
C GLY A 28 -2.77 15.66 35.40
N CYS A 29 -2.25 14.53 34.94
CA CYS A 29 -1.03 14.51 34.17
C CYS A 29 -1.39 14.60 32.69
N TRP A 30 -0.94 15.67 32.04
CA TRP A 30 -1.16 15.88 30.61
C TRP A 30 -0.06 15.17 29.84
N TYR A 31 -0.35 14.01 29.25
CA TYR A 31 0.60 13.36 28.36
C TYR A 31 0.21 13.67 26.92
N LYS A 32 1.15 14.18 26.15
CA LYS A 32 0.98 14.37 24.70
C LYS A 32 1.04 12.99 24.04
N ALA A 33 -0.01 12.62 23.31
CA ALA A 33 0.05 11.42 22.48
C ALA A 33 1.22 11.54 21.49
N MET A 34 2.04 10.50 21.43
CA MET A 34 3.18 10.43 20.51
C MET A 34 2.73 9.81 19.21
N ARG A 35 3.26 10.32 18.07
CA ARG A 35 3.02 9.71 16.76
C ARG A 35 4.00 8.58 16.51
N TRP A 36 3.44 7.43 16.17
CA TRP A 36 4.17 6.20 15.87
C TRP A 36 4.08 5.89 14.39
N LYS A 37 5.24 5.78 13.73
CA LYS A 37 5.39 5.26 12.38
C LYS A 37 5.73 3.79 12.48
N CYS A 38 4.96 2.95 11.78
CA CYS A 38 5.16 1.50 11.77
C CYS A 38 5.33 1.00 10.34
N THR A 39 6.30 0.10 10.15
CA THR A 39 6.42 -0.68 8.91
C THR A 39 5.83 -2.06 9.14
N VAL A 40 5.04 -2.56 8.20
CA VAL A 40 4.35 -3.85 8.28
C VAL A 40 4.53 -4.64 7.00
N ALA A 41 4.85 -5.93 7.15
CA ALA A 41 4.79 -6.93 6.10
C ALA A 41 3.55 -7.79 6.26
N TYR A 42 2.92 -8.19 5.15
CA TYR A 42 1.79 -9.10 5.18
C TYR A 42 1.67 -9.96 3.91
N ASP A 43 1.23 -11.19 4.11
CA ASP A 43 0.65 -12.03 3.08
C ASP A 43 -0.80 -11.62 2.86
N GLY A 44 -1.09 -11.05 1.70
CA GLY A 44 -2.42 -10.51 1.37
C GLY A 44 -3.44 -11.54 0.93
N THR A 45 -3.05 -12.81 0.76
CA THR A 45 -3.85 -13.87 0.11
C THR A 45 -5.25 -13.98 0.70
N GLU A 46 -5.36 -13.99 2.04
CA GLU A 46 -6.62 -14.19 2.75
C GLU A 46 -7.34 -12.86 3.07
N PHE A 47 -6.74 -11.71 2.73
CA PHE A 47 -7.29 -10.40 3.07
C PHE A 47 -8.02 -9.73 1.89
N CYS A 48 -9.07 -9.00 2.21
CA CYS A 48 -9.79 -8.13 1.28
C CYS A 48 -9.02 -6.82 0.99
N GLY A 49 -7.68 -6.85 1.07
CA GLY A 49 -6.78 -5.73 0.90
C GLY A 49 -6.45 -5.00 2.21
N TRP A 50 -5.85 -3.81 2.05
CA TRP A 50 -5.41 -3.00 3.19
C TRP A 50 -6.56 -2.37 3.97
N GLN A 51 -7.50 -1.70 3.25
CA GLN A 51 -8.49 -0.80 3.85
C GLN A 51 -9.66 -1.56 4.48
N SER A 52 -9.99 -1.20 5.73
CA SER A 52 -11.19 -1.67 6.44
C SER A 52 -12.45 -1.53 5.58
N GLN A 53 -13.25 -2.59 5.56
CA GLN A 53 -14.52 -2.73 4.83
C GLN A 53 -15.57 -3.35 5.76
N VAL A 54 -16.82 -3.39 5.30
CA VAL A 54 -17.95 -3.91 6.09
C VAL A 54 -17.75 -5.36 6.56
N ASN A 55 -17.01 -6.16 5.78
CA ASN A 55 -16.70 -7.56 6.12
C ASN A 55 -15.61 -7.74 7.19
N HIS A 56 -14.96 -6.64 7.60
CA HIS A 56 -13.89 -6.64 8.63
C HIS A 56 -12.77 -7.65 8.39
N ASN A 57 -12.42 -7.94 7.12
CA ASN A 57 -11.35 -8.84 6.73
C ASN A 57 -10.24 -8.09 5.97
N ALA A 58 -9.81 -6.95 6.49
CA ALA A 58 -8.69 -6.18 5.95
C ALA A 58 -7.50 -6.22 6.91
N VAL A 59 -6.30 -5.97 6.38
CA VAL A 59 -5.07 -5.86 7.20
C VAL A 59 -5.22 -4.77 8.26
N GLN A 60 -5.87 -3.66 7.91
CA GLN A 60 -6.17 -2.55 8.83
C GLN A 60 -6.99 -3.02 10.04
N ASP A 61 -8.02 -3.85 9.83
CA ASP A 61 -8.90 -4.32 10.90
C ASP A 61 -8.12 -5.16 11.92
N VAL A 62 -7.23 -6.03 11.44
CA VAL A 62 -6.38 -6.88 12.29
C VAL A 62 -5.42 -6.04 13.15
N ILE A 63 -4.81 -5.01 12.56
CA ILE A 63 -3.89 -4.12 13.29
C ILE A 63 -4.66 -3.26 14.29
N GLU A 64 -5.80 -2.68 13.90
CA GLU A 64 -6.63 -1.85 14.81
C GLU A 64 -7.20 -2.67 15.97
N ALA A 65 -7.62 -3.92 15.74
CA ALA A 65 -8.01 -4.84 16.81
C ALA A 65 -6.85 -5.12 17.78
N ARG A 66 -5.63 -5.25 17.25
CA ARG A 66 -4.44 -5.43 18.09
C ARG A 66 -4.12 -4.20 18.92
N LEU A 67 -4.22 -3.01 18.35
CA LEU A 67 -4.06 -1.73 19.06
C LEU A 67 -5.12 -1.58 20.16
N PHE A 68 -6.38 -1.93 19.89
CA PHE A 68 -7.44 -1.93 20.88
C PHE A 68 -7.11 -2.86 22.06
N ALA A 69 -6.57 -4.04 21.80
CA ALA A 69 -6.16 -4.98 22.85
C ALA A 69 -5.03 -4.43 23.75
N ILE A 70 -4.14 -3.58 23.20
CA ILE A 70 -3.03 -2.96 23.92
C ILE A 70 -3.50 -1.73 24.70
N PHE A 71 -4.15 -0.79 24.02
CA PHE A 71 -4.47 0.54 24.57
C PHE A 71 -5.82 0.62 25.27
N LYS A 72 -6.69 -0.41 25.14
CA LYS A 72 -8.04 -0.51 25.73
C LYS A 72 -9.03 0.55 25.21
N HIS A 73 -8.69 1.23 24.15
CA HIS A 73 -9.56 2.13 23.40
C HIS A 73 -9.26 2.02 21.90
N PHE A 74 -10.18 2.52 21.08
CA PHE A 74 -10.00 2.47 19.63
C PHE A 74 -8.91 3.45 19.18
N VAL A 75 -7.93 2.93 18.44
CA VAL A 75 -6.83 3.70 17.84
C VAL A 75 -6.90 3.51 16.33
N ARG A 76 -7.20 4.57 15.59
CA ARG A 76 -7.26 4.57 14.13
C ARG A 76 -5.85 4.60 13.56
N ILE A 77 -5.59 3.73 12.56
CA ILE A 77 -4.34 3.79 11.79
C ILE A 77 -4.55 4.47 10.43
N HIS A 78 -3.50 5.12 9.94
CA HIS A 78 -3.46 5.77 8.63
C HIS A 78 -2.34 5.16 7.79
N GLY A 79 -2.71 4.38 6.76
CA GLY A 79 -1.73 3.74 5.86
C GLY A 79 -1.19 4.69 4.79
N SER A 80 0.00 4.38 4.26
CA SER A 80 0.64 5.14 3.18
C SER A 80 -0.13 5.02 1.86
N GLY A 81 -0.84 3.92 1.65
CA GLY A 81 -1.66 3.64 0.49
C GLY A 81 -2.50 2.39 0.69
N ARG A 82 -3.41 2.15 -0.24
CA ARG A 82 -4.22 0.94 -0.26
C ARG A 82 -3.57 -0.09 -1.15
N THR A 83 -3.66 -1.37 -0.77
CA THR A 83 -3.42 -2.51 -1.63
C THR A 83 -4.74 -3.21 -1.90
N ASP A 84 -4.89 -3.80 -3.09
CA ASP A 84 -6.07 -4.58 -3.47
C ASP A 84 -6.15 -5.90 -2.67
N ALA A 85 -7.31 -6.54 -2.70
CA ALA A 85 -7.47 -7.90 -2.20
C ALA A 85 -6.45 -8.86 -2.84
N GLY A 86 -5.81 -9.69 -2.02
CA GLY A 86 -4.80 -10.65 -2.44
C GLY A 86 -3.41 -10.07 -2.73
N VAL A 87 -3.21 -8.76 -2.62
CA VAL A 87 -1.91 -8.09 -2.82
C VAL A 87 -1.11 -8.09 -1.53
N HIS A 88 0.18 -8.40 -1.62
CA HIS A 88 1.09 -8.49 -0.49
C HIS A 88 1.84 -7.18 -0.23
N ALA A 89 2.50 -7.10 0.92
CA ALA A 89 3.49 -6.05 1.19
C ALA A 89 4.65 -6.58 2.02
N ARG A 90 5.85 -6.07 1.74
CA ARG A 90 7.04 -6.23 2.60
C ARG A 90 7.33 -4.97 3.39
N GLY A 91 6.91 -3.81 2.87
CA GLY A 91 7.21 -2.51 3.45
C GLY A 91 6.04 -1.52 3.43
N GLN A 92 4.81 -1.95 3.72
CA GLN A 92 3.70 -1.03 3.95
C GLN A 92 3.97 -0.20 5.21
N VAL A 93 3.66 1.09 5.17
CA VAL A 93 3.81 1.99 6.31
C VAL A 93 2.47 2.53 6.75
N PHE A 94 2.27 2.59 8.06
CA PHE A 94 1.14 3.29 8.68
C PHE A 94 1.62 4.11 9.88
N HIS A 95 0.80 5.07 10.31
CA HIS A 95 1.01 5.78 11.55
C HIS A 95 -0.26 5.81 12.40
N PHE A 96 -0.08 6.03 13.68
CA PHE A 96 -1.15 6.28 14.64
C PHE A 96 -0.63 7.14 15.81
N ASP A 97 -1.53 7.71 16.55
CA ASP A 97 -1.23 8.51 17.75
C ASP A 97 -1.68 7.75 19.00
N ALA A 98 -0.74 7.48 19.91
CA ALA A 98 -1.06 6.85 21.19
C ALA A 98 0.01 7.17 22.25
N GLU A 99 -0.39 7.11 23.51
CA GLU A 99 0.53 7.17 24.64
C GLU A 99 1.20 5.82 24.88
N TRP A 100 2.53 5.81 24.91
CA TRP A 100 3.33 4.63 25.21
C TRP A 100 4.54 5.01 26.04
N LYS A 101 4.67 4.44 27.26
CA LYS A 101 5.67 4.84 28.25
C LYS A 101 6.98 4.07 28.18
N HIS A 102 7.04 3.08 27.29
CA HIS A 102 8.20 2.19 27.15
C HIS A 102 8.93 2.46 25.84
N ALA A 103 10.10 1.83 25.68
CA ALA A 103 10.87 1.91 24.44
C ALA A 103 10.09 1.41 23.21
N PRO A 104 10.41 1.89 21.99
CA PRO A 104 9.76 1.47 20.74
C PRO A 104 9.81 -0.05 20.52
N GLU A 105 10.88 -0.70 20.95
CA GLU A 105 11.06 -2.16 20.84
C GLU A 105 10.03 -2.94 21.69
N ALA A 106 9.63 -2.37 22.82
CA ALA A 106 8.57 -2.94 23.64
C ALA A 106 7.21 -2.84 22.94
N LEU A 107 6.94 -1.71 22.24
CA LEU A 107 5.73 -1.53 21.43
C LEU A 107 5.75 -2.50 20.23
N LEU A 108 6.88 -2.65 19.56
CA LEU A 108 7.06 -3.63 18.47
C LEU A 108 6.73 -5.06 18.93
N ARG A 109 7.24 -5.48 20.09
CA ARG A 109 6.90 -6.79 20.67
C ARG A 109 5.44 -6.91 21.05
N ALA A 110 4.87 -5.86 21.66
CA ALA A 110 3.47 -5.82 22.04
C ALA A 110 2.54 -5.90 20.82
N LEU A 111 2.84 -5.18 19.75
CA LEU A 111 2.09 -5.22 18.49
C LEU A 111 2.11 -6.62 17.88
N ASN A 112 3.28 -7.24 17.78
CA ASN A 112 3.43 -8.55 17.15
C ASN A 112 2.86 -9.72 17.97
N ARG A 113 2.64 -9.54 19.26
CA ARG A 113 2.04 -10.59 20.10
C ARG A 113 0.59 -10.81 19.68
N ASN A 114 0.22 -12.02 19.28
CA ASN A 114 -1.12 -12.41 18.83
C ASN A 114 -1.59 -11.76 17.51
N LEU A 115 -0.70 -11.20 16.68
CA LEU A 115 -1.01 -11.00 15.27
C LEU A 115 -1.03 -12.36 14.55
N PRO A 116 -1.90 -12.55 13.54
CA PRO A 116 -1.85 -13.76 12.72
C PRO A 116 -0.49 -13.86 12.00
N PRO A 117 -0.01 -15.07 11.69
CA PRO A 117 1.28 -15.27 11.00
C PRO A 117 1.40 -14.50 9.68
N ALA A 118 0.27 -14.23 9.03
CA ALA A 118 0.20 -13.49 7.79
C ALA A 118 0.49 -11.97 7.93
N VAL A 119 0.60 -11.42 9.17
CA VAL A 119 0.86 -9.99 9.41
C VAL A 119 1.99 -9.83 10.41
N ARG A 120 3.01 -9.05 10.06
CA ARG A 120 4.17 -8.79 10.93
C ARG A 120 4.57 -7.33 10.92
N ILE A 121 4.56 -6.66 12.05
CA ILE A 121 5.18 -5.35 12.21
C ILE A 121 6.69 -5.55 12.25
N THR A 122 7.42 -4.92 11.33
CA THR A 122 8.87 -5.07 11.20
C THR A 122 9.65 -3.93 11.85
N ARG A 123 9.04 -2.75 11.96
CA ARG A 123 9.67 -1.56 12.54
C ARG A 123 8.64 -0.67 13.22
N VAL A 124 9.03 -0.03 14.32
CA VAL A 124 8.26 0.97 15.05
C VAL A 124 9.19 2.13 15.40
N GLU A 125 8.80 3.35 15.08
CA GLU A 125 9.58 4.57 15.32
C GLU A 125 8.65 5.65 15.85
N ALA A 126 9.14 6.41 16.85
CA ALA A 126 8.52 7.68 17.22
C ALA A 126 8.89 8.73 16.17
N VAL A 127 7.92 9.50 15.72
CA VAL A 127 8.12 10.53 14.69
C VAL A 127 7.43 11.82 15.11
N ASP A 128 7.78 12.91 14.42
CA ASP A 128 7.13 14.20 14.61
C ASP A 128 5.63 14.13 14.30
N ASP A 129 4.81 14.96 14.97
CA ASP A 129 3.37 14.99 14.80
C ASP A 129 2.93 15.55 13.43
N THR A 130 3.82 16.16 12.67
CA THR A 130 3.61 16.55 11.26
C THR A 130 3.73 15.39 10.29
N PHE A 131 4.38 14.27 10.67
CA PHE A 131 4.51 13.10 9.80
C PHE A 131 3.15 12.50 9.48
N HIS A 132 2.90 12.24 8.21
CA HIS A 132 1.72 11.51 7.77
C HIS A 132 2.10 10.41 6.77
N ALA A 133 1.81 9.14 7.09
CA ALA A 133 2.23 7.98 6.30
C ALA A 133 1.90 8.08 4.80
N ARG A 134 0.80 8.76 4.43
CA ARG A 134 0.42 8.95 3.03
C ARG A 134 1.01 10.22 2.41
N PHE A 135 0.95 11.34 3.12
CA PHE A 135 1.25 12.64 2.52
C PHE A 135 2.74 12.99 2.61
N SER A 136 3.47 12.43 3.58
CA SER A 136 4.92 12.57 3.67
C SER A 136 5.68 11.58 2.77
N ALA A 137 4.99 10.60 2.17
CA ALA A 137 5.64 9.65 1.27
C ALA A 137 5.97 10.30 -0.07
N HIS A 138 7.23 10.20 -0.49
CA HIS A 138 7.70 10.71 -1.77
C HIS A 138 7.53 9.70 -2.89
N GLN A 139 7.83 8.44 -2.64
CA GLN A 139 7.75 7.36 -3.63
C GLN A 139 7.32 6.04 -2.99
N LYS A 140 6.87 5.12 -3.84
CA LYS A 140 6.59 3.73 -3.49
C LYS A 140 7.20 2.82 -4.55
N ARG A 141 7.76 1.70 -4.08
CA ARG A 141 8.29 0.65 -4.94
C ARG A 141 7.37 -0.55 -4.88
N TYR A 142 6.99 -1.04 -6.07
CA TYR A 142 6.25 -2.26 -6.23
C TYR A 142 7.07 -3.28 -7.02
N HIS A 143 7.04 -4.54 -6.61
CA HIS A 143 7.52 -5.66 -7.38
C HIS A 143 6.36 -6.55 -7.79
N TYR A 144 6.39 -7.02 -9.03
CA TYR A 144 5.45 -8.00 -9.52
C TYR A 144 6.22 -9.25 -9.96
N TYR A 145 6.06 -10.36 -9.23
CA TYR A 145 6.74 -11.61 -9.47
C TYR A 145 5.95 -12.47 -10.45
N PHE A 146 6.61 -12.97 -11.50
CA PHE A 146 6.02 -13.85 -12.49
C PHE A 146 7.01 -14.86 -13.02
N GLN A 147 6.52 -15.97 -13.60
CA GLN A 147 7.32 -17.04 -14.18
C GLN A 147 6.57 -17.74 -15.32
N LEU A 148 7.31 -18.44 -16.19
CA LEU A 148 6.75 -19.14 -17.35
C LEU A 148 6.44 -20.62 -17.06
N ARG A 149 6.95 -21.14 -15.95
CA ARG A 149 6.65 -22.50 -15.48
C ARG A 149 5.45 -22.51 -14.55
N PRO A 150 4.74 -23.64 -14.38
CA PRO A 150 3.77 -23.76 -13.30
C PRO A 150 4.43 -23.53 -11.95
N ALA A 151 3.77 -22.80 -11.08
CA ALA A 151 4.18 -22.65 -9.68
C ALA A 151 3.81 -23.92 -8.90
N ASP A 152 4.67 -24.31 -7.97
CA ASP A 152 4.29 -25.31 -6.99
C ASP A 152 3.29 -24.72 -5.96
N PRO A 153 2.63 -25.55 -5.14
CA PRO A 153 1.63 -25.08 -4.18
C PRO A 153 2.18 -24.08 -3.14
N PHE A 154 3.49 -24.09 -2.83
CA PHE A 154 4.12 -23.20 -1.86
C PHE A 154 4.51 -21.85 -2.49
N GLU A 155 4.69 -21.79 -3.80
CA GLU A 155 4.98 -20.58 -4.56
C GLU A 155 3.72 -19.87 -5.09
N ALA A 156 2.66 -20.63 -5.40
CA ALA A 156 1.48 -20.17 -6.13
C ALA A 156 0.79 -18.94 -5.52
N ARG A 157 0.95 -18.73 -4.22
CA ARG A 157 0.44 -17.55 -3.51
C ARG A 157 1.23 -16.27 -3.78
N TYR A 158 2.49 -16.39 -4.28
CA TYR A 158 3.47 -15.30 -4.31
C TYR A 158 4.06 -15.02 -5.69
N VAL A 159 3.60 -15.74 -6.72
CA VAL A 159 4.09 -15.59 -8.08
C VAL A 159 2.97 -15.89 -9.08
N TRP A 160 2.93 -15.13 -10.14
CA TRP A 160 2.04 -15.43 -11.25
C TRP A 160 2.69 -16.39 -12.25
N SER A 161 2.17 -17.60 -12.40
CA SER A 161 2.49 -18.48 -13.51
C SER A 161 1.76 -17.98 -14.75
N VAL A 162 2.50 -17.32 -15.65
CA VAL A 162 1.91 -16.74 -16.86
C VAL A 162 1.51 -17.88 -17.81
N PRO A 163 0.23 -17.95 -18.24
CA PRO A 163 -0.28 -19.08 -19.04
C PRO A 163 0.13 -19.00 -20.52
N TYR A 164 1.30 -18.42 -20.82
CA TYR A 164 1.84 -18.25 -22.16
C TYR A 164 3.30 -18.73 -22.18
N PRO A 165 3.56 -20.02 -22.46
CA PRO A 165 4.91 -20.59 -22.39
C PRO A 165 5.88 -20.00 -23.42
N LYS A 166 5.36 -19.38 -24.49
CA LYS A 166 6.14 -18.70 -25.55
C LYS A 166 6.16 -17.18 -25.37
N LEU A 167 5.96 -16.67 -24.13
CA LEU A 167 6.06 -15.25 -23.85
C LEU A 167 7.48 -14.76 -24.14
N ASP A 168 7.61 -13.77 -25.02
CA ASP A 168 8.89 -13.14 -25.33
C ASP A 168 9.23 -12.11 -24.24
N ILE A 169 10.16 -12.45 -23.35
CA ILE A 169 10.61 -11.59 -22.26
C ILE A 169 11.33 -10.35 -22.79
N SER A 170 12.07 -10.46 -23.88
CA SER A 170 12.81 -9.32 -24.46
C SER A 170 11.86 -8.20 -24.91
N LEU A 171 10.67 -8.56 -25.40
CA LEU A 171 9.63 -7.57 -25.73
C LEU A 171 9.06 -6.87 -24.48
N LEU A 172 8.94 -7.60 -23.36
CA LEU A 172 8.53 -6.97 -22.09
C LEU A 172 9.59 -6.00 -21.60
N GLU A 173 10.87 -6.41 -21.65
CA GLU A 173 12.02 -5.59 -21.26
C GLU A 173 12.13 -4.33 -22.12
N ALA A 174 11.87 -4.41 -23.41
CA ALA A 174 11.82 -3.25 -24.30
C ALA A 174 10.64 -2.33 -24.01
N ALA A 175 9.46 -2.91 -23.74
CA ALA A 175 8.23 -2.15 -23.54
C ALA A 175 8.13 -1.45 -22.17
N VAL A 176 8.79 -1.99 -21.14
CA VAL A 176 8.68 -1.46 -19.77
C VAL A 176 9.17 -0.02 -19.63
N TRP A 177 10.15 0.38 -20.44
CA TRP A 177 10.74 1.72 -20.45
C TRP A 177 9.74 2.81 -20.85
N CYS A 178 8.69 2.47 -21.62
CA CYS A 178 7.63 3.43 -21.98
C CYS A 178 6.89 4.01 -20.77
N PHE A 179 6.94 3.35 -19.62
CA PHE A 179 6.26 3.78 -18.41
C PHE A 179 7.07 4.74 -17.55
N GLU A 180 8.37 4.88 -17.78
CA GLU A 180 9.19 5.87 -17.07
C GLU A 180 8.81 7.28 -17.47
N GLY A 181 8.91 8.20 -16.51
CA GLY A 181 8.53 9.58 -16.72
C GLY A 181 7.19 9.93 -16.11
N THR A 182 6.68 11.10 -16.49
CA THR A 182 5.40 11.65 -16.03
C THR A 182 4.35 11.48 -17.11
N HIS A 183 3.33 10.68 -16.82
CA HIS A 183 2.26 10.34 -17.76
C HIS A 183 0.89 10.38 -17.09
N ASP A 184 -0.16 10.54 -17.91
CA ASP A 184 -1.52 10.26 -17.45
C ASP A 184 -1.81 8.76 -17.52
N PHE A 185 -1.78 8.11 -16.35
CA PHE A 185 -2.00 6.67 -16.22
C PHE A 185 -3.48 6.26 -16.19
N ARG A 186 -4.41 7.15 -16.55
CA ARG A 186 -5.85 6.82 -16.64
C ARG A 186 -6.11 5.59 -17.50
N GLY A 187 -5.38 5.44 -18.61
CA GLY A 187 -5.47 4.28 -19.49
C GLY A 187 -5.06 2.95 -18.84
N PHE A 188 -4.31 2.99 -17.75
CA PHE A 188 -3.84 1.83 -16.98
C PHE A 188 -4.49 1.73 -15.60
N ALA A 189 -5.58 2.47 -15.34
CA ALA A 189 -6.35 2.38 -14.11
C ALA A 189 -7.51 1.39 -14.23
N GLY A 190 -7.86 0.72 -13.13
CA GLY A 190 -9.05 -0.13 -13.08
C GLY A 190 -10.35 0.69 -12.98
N LYS A 191 -10.31 1.75 -12.18
CA LYS A 191 -11.37 2.74 -12.00
C LYS A 191 -10.72 4.07 -11.61
N VAL A 192 -11.17 5.15 -12.18
CA VAL A 192 -10.75 6.50 -11.83
C VAL A 192 -11.93 7.20 -11.16
N LEU A 193 -11.68 7.81 -10.00
CA LEU A 193 -12.68 8.62 -9.31
C LEU A 193 -12.74 10.02 -9.89
N PRO A 194 -13.90 10.70 -9.84
CA PRO A 194 -13.98 12.13 -10.13
C PRO A 194 -12.94 12.88 -9.27
N CYS A 195 -12.27 13.86 -9.83
CA CYS A 195 -11.22 14.66 -9.16
C CYS A 195 -9.95 13.88 -8.73
N GLU A 196 -9.77 12.62 -9.13
CA GLU A 196 -8.53 11.90 -8.89
C GLU A 196 -7.45 12.40 -9.85
N ASN A 197 -6.28 12.79 -9.29
CA ASN A 197 -5.12 13.10 -10.13
C ASN A 197 -4.57 11.81 -10.74
N THR A 198 -4.75 11.66 -12.05
CA THR A 198 -4.31 10.48 -12.82
C THR A 198 -2.90 10.61 -13.38
N VAL A 199 -2.32 11.81 -13.35
CA VAL A 199 -0.93 12.04 -13.74
C VAL A 199 -0.02 11.58 -12.61
N LYS A 200 0.88 10.65 -12.93
CA LYS A 200 1.88 10.09 -12.01
C LYS A 200 3.25 10.10 -12.66
N THR A 201 4.28 10.13 -11.82
CA THR A 201 5.67 9.98 -12.25
C THR A 201 6.20 8.65 -11.80
N LEU A 202 6.61 7.80 -12.74
CA LEU A 202 7.43 6.63 -12.45
C LEU A 202 8.90 7.01 -12.67
N THR A 203 9.68 6.94 -11.61
CA THR A 203 11.12 7.30 -11.64
C THR A 203 12.01 6.13 -12.05
N SER A 204 11.47 4.91 -12.01
CA SER A 204 12.13 3.71 -12.50
C SER A 204 11.09 2.66 -12.85
N ALA A 205 11.28 2.00 -13.99
CA ALA A 205 10.52 0.86 -14.44
C ALA A 205 11.48 -0.15 -15.11
N GLY A 206 11.47 -1.40 -14.68
CA GLY A 206 12.38 -2.40 -15.26
C GLY A 206 11.92 -3.82 -14.96
N ILE A 207 12.46 -4.76 -15.74
CA ILE A 207 12.29 -6.18 -15.52
C ILE A 207 13.68 -6.79 -15.31
N PHE A 208 13.79 -7.65 -14.31
CA PHE A 208 15.02 -8.40 -14.04
C PHE A 208 14.70 -9.84 -13.61
N LYS A 209 15.68 -10.70 -13.70
CA LYS A 209 15.56 -12.08 -13.26
C LYS A 209 16.08 -12.24 -11.83
N GLU A 210 15.28 -12.85 -10.98
CA GLU A 210 15.64 -13.20 -9.61
C GLU A 210 15.42 -14.71 -9.42
N ASN A 211 16.52 -15.47 -9.25
CA ASN A 211 16.47 -16.93 -9.23
C ASN A 211 15.78 -17.50 -10.49
N ASN A 212 14.68 -18.24 -10.31
CA ASN A 212 13.92 -18.88 -11.40
C ASN A 212 12.66 -18.10 -11.80
N ARG A 213 12.51 -16.85 -11.39
CA ARG A 213 11.36 -15.99 -11.69
C ARG A 213 11.81 -14.63 -12.23
N PHE A 214 10.90 -13.92 -12.85
CA PHE A 214 11.09 -12.55 -13.31
C PHE A 214 10.39 -11.59 -12.35
N VAL A 215 10.92 -10.39 -12.24
CA VAL A 215 10.40 -9.31 -11.40
C VAL A 215 10.22 -8.06 -12.24
N LEU A 216 8.97 -7.58 -12.37
CA LEU A 216 8.71 -6.21 -12.79
C LEU A 216 8.84 -5.31 -11.57
N SER A 217 9.77 -4.37 -11.61
CA SER A 217 9.97 -3.35 -10.56
C SER A 217 9.51 -2.00 -11.07
N LEU A 218 8.64 -1.33 -10.30
CA LEU A 218 8.16 0.01 -10.58
C LEU A 218 8.34 0.89 -9.34
N THR A 219 9.02 2.03 -9.47
CA THR A 219 9.15 3.05 -8.42
C THR A 219 8.51 4.34 -8.91
N GLY A 220 7.65 4.96 -8.10
CA GLY A 220 6.98 6.19 -8.52
C GLY A 220 6.28 6.94 -7.40
N SER A 221 5.83 8.16 -7.70
CA SER A 221 5.19 9.09 -6.77
C SER A 221 3.83 8.61 -6.25
N GLY A 222 3.18 7.70 -6.96
CA GLY A 222 1.88 7.15 -6.58
C GLY A 222 1.29 6.27 -7.68
N TYR A 223 0.26 5.51 -7.31
CA TYR A 223 -0.36 4.53 -8.20
C TYR A 223 -1.87 4.64 -8.12
N LEU A 224 -2.53 4.48 -9.28
CA LEU A 224 -3.98 4.38 -9.39
C LEU A 224 -4.46 2.96 -9.07
N TYR A 225 -5.75 2.82 -8.85
CA TYR A 225 -6.37 1.52 -8.59
C TYR A 225 -6.02 0.50 -9.69
N ARG A 226 -5.43 -0.62 -9.32
CA ARG A 226 -4.95 -1.71 -10.19
C ARG A 226 -3.89 -1.32 -11.23
N MET A 227 -3.26 -0.15 -11.13
CA MET A 227 -2.32 0.36 -12.14
C MET A 227 -1.18 -0.61 -12.42
N VAL A 228 -0.45 -1.05 -11.42
CA VAL A 228 0.69 -2.00 -11.59
C VAL A 228 0.25 -3.29 -12.26
N ARG A 229 -0.90 -3.83 -11.87
CA ARG A 229 -1.45 -5.08 -12.45
C ARG A 229 -1.88 -4.91 -13.90
N LYS A 230 -2.38 -3.73 -14.29
CA LYS A 230 -2.71 -3.41 -15.70
C LYS A 230 -1.46 -3.15 -16.54
N ILE A 231 -0.42 -2.53 -15.97
CA ILE A 231 0.89 -2.41 -16.62
C ILE A 231 1.46 -3.81 -16.89
N MET A 232 1.49 -4.69 -15.89
CA MET A 232 1.94 -6.07 -16.07
C MET A 232 1.12 -6.83 -17.13
N GLY A 233 -0.21 -6.64 -17.10
CA GLY A 233 -1.10 -7.22 -18.10
C GLY A 233 -0.80 -6.73 -19.52
N ALA A 234 -0.55 -5.43 -19.70
CA ALA A 234 -0.18 -4.85 -21.00
C ALA A 234 1.17 -5.38 -21.49
N LEU A 235 2.17 -5.47 -20.61
CA LEU A 235 3.47 -6.05 -20.94
C LEU A 235 3.34 -7.49 -21.42
N VAL A 236 2.55 -8.33 -20.76
CA VAL A 236 2.28 -9.69 -21.20
C VAL A 236 1.57 -9.70 -22.57
N MET A 237 0.64 -8.77 -22.81
CA MET A 237 -0.02 -8.66 -24.11
C MET A 237 0.95 -8.27 -25.23
N VAL A 238 1.97 -7.46 -24.95
CA VAL A 238 3.08 -7.17 -25.90
C VAL A 238 3.88 -8.45 -26.16
N GLY A 239 4.32 -9.14 -25.11
CA GLY A 239 5.18 -10.34 -25.25
C GLY A 239 4.50 -11.52 -25.93
N VAL A 240 3.16 -11.56 -26.01
CA VAL A 240 2.41 -12.55 -26.80
C VAL A 240 1.96 -12.02 -28.17
N GLY A 241 2.36 -10.81 -28.55
CA GLY A 241 2.05 -10.20 -29.85
C GLY A 241 0.59 -9.75 -30.04
N LYS A 242 -0.19 -9.58 -28.95
CA LYS A 242 -1.57 -9.08 -29.03
C LYS A 242 -1.66 -7.58 -29.21
N ILE A 243 -0.67 -6.84 -28.73
CA ILE A 243 -0.48 -5.40 -28.92
C ILE A 243 1.01 -5.14 -29.15
N ASP A 244 1.35 -4.03 -29.76
CA ASP A 244 2.73 -3.57 -29.96
C ASP A 244 3.15 -2.54 -28.88
N ILE A 245 4.43 -2.18 -28.85
CA ILE A 245 4.97 -1.17 -27.94
C ILE A 245 4.34 0.20 -28.22
N CYS A 246 4.11 0.54 -29.50
CA CYS A 246 3.46 1.80 -29.89
C CYS A 246 2.03 1.91 -29.36
N PHE A 247 1.34 0.79 -29.11
CA PHE A 247 0.04 0.80 -28.45
C PHE A 247 0.14 1.31 -27.01
N ILE A 248 1.20 0.92 -26.25
CA ILE A 248 1.44 1.42 -24.89
C ILE A 248 1.66 2.94 -24.92
N GLU A 249 2.49 3.43 -25.84
CA GLU A 249 2.78 4.86 -25.97
C GLU A 249 1.53 5.66 -26.33
N ARG A 250 0.74 5.18 -27.31
CA ARG A 250 -0.55 5.82 -27.66
C ARG A 250 -1.49 5.85 -26.47
N ARG A 251 -1.55 4.78 -25.69
CA ARG A 251 -2.43 4.69 -24.52
C ARG A 251 -2.00 5.63 -23.39
N LEU A 252 -0.71 5.87 -23.20
CA LEU A 252 -0.19 6.90 -22.28
C LEU A 252 -0.57 8.32 -22.76
N ARG A 253 -0.80 8.53 -24.07
CA ARG A 253 -1.38 9.74 -24.65
C ARG A 253 -2.92 9.77 -24.65
N LEU A 254 -3.57 8.83 -23.92
CA LEU A 254 -5.01 8.68 -23.79
C LEU A 254 -5.73 8.25 -25.07
N GLU A 255 -5.02 7.64 -26.01
CA GLU A 255 -5.61 7.00 -27.19
C GLU A 255 -6.02 5.55 -26.88
N ASN A 256 -6.91 4.96 -27.67
CA ASN A 256 -7.33 3.56 -27.58
C ASN A 256 -7.82 3.11 -26.18
N LEU A 257 -8.40 4.02 -25.40
CA LEU A 257 -8.86 3.74 -24.03
C LEU A 257 -9.96 2.66 -23.97
N GLN A 258 -10.75 2.51 -25.02
CA GLN A 258 -11.80 1.49 -25.14
C GLN A 258 -11.26 0.07 -25.25
N TYR A 259 -10.00 -0.12 -25.68
CA TYR A 259 -9.42 -1.47 -25.77
C TYR A 259 -9.16 -2.06 -24.37
N PRO A 260 -9.69 -3.25 -24.06
CA PRO A 260 -9.57 -3.80 -22.74
C PRO A 260 -8.14 -4.30 -22.47
N LEU A 261 -7.51 -3.80 -21.41
CA LEU A 261 -6.26 -4.35 -20.93
C LEU A 261 -6.51 -5.48 -19.92
N MET A 262 -5.73 -6.54 -20.05
CA MET A 262 -5.68 -7.60 -19.05
C MET A 262 -5.26 -7.01 -17.70
N THR A 263 -5.84 -7.52 -16.62
CA THR A 263 -5.40 -7.22 -15.25
C THR A 263 -4.71 -8.46 -14.70
N ALA A 264 -3.42 -8.37 -14.47
CA ALA A 264 -2.64 -9.47 -13.90
C ALA A 264 -3.15 -9.86 -12.50
N PRO A 265 -3.05 -11.13 -12.10
CA PRO A 265 -3.48 -11.60 -10.77
C PRO A 265 -2.86 -10.81 -9.61
N ALA A 266 -3.49 -10.81 -8.44
CA ALA A 266 -2.98 -10.10 -7.28
C ALA A 266 -1.76 -10.79 -6.65
N CYS A 267 -1.72 -12.11 -6.71
CA CYS A 267 -0.73 -12.97 -6.04
C CYS A 267 0.74 -12.66 -6.37
N GLY A 268 1.03 -12.10 -7.55
CA GLY A 268 2.40 -11.69 -7.89
C GLY A 268 2.80 -10.32 -7.38
N LEU A 269 1.87 -9.50 -6.87
CA LEU A 269 2.11 -8.09 -6.55
C LEU A 269 2.47 -7.87 -5.08
N PHE A 270 3.57 -7.13 -4.86
CA PHE A 270 4.08 -6.74 -3.54
C PHE A 270 4.36 -5.23 -3.49
N LEU A 271 3.86 -4.57 -2.44
CA LEU A 271 4.39 -3.28 -2.03
C LEU A 271 5.70 -3.52 -1.28
N GLU A 272 6.83 -3.30 -1.96
CA GLU A 272 8.15 -3.56 -1.40
C GLU A 272 8.56 -2.51 -0.36
N GLU A 273 8.36 -1.23 -0.70
CA GLU A 273 8.88 -0.14 0.12
C GLU A 273 8.07 1.15 -0.07
N VAL A 274 8.01 1.94 0.98
CA VAL A 274 7.53 3.34 0.95
C VAL A 274 8.68 4.25 1.34
N LEU A 275 9.04 5.19 0.48
CA LEU A 275 10.16 6.13 0.63
C LEU A 275 9.65 7.48 1.15
N TYR A 276 10.31 8.00 2.18
CA TYR A 276 10.00 9.27 2.86
C TYR A 276 11.16 10.25 2.76
#